data_441883eb0c3811c9bdaedac3dd95ce1e
#
_entry.id   441883eb0c3811c9bdaedac3dd95ce1e
#
_cell.length_a   1.000
_cell.length_b   1.000
_cell.length_c   1.000
_cell.angle_alpha   90.00
_cell.angle_beta   90.00
_cell.angle_gamma   90.00
#
_symmetry.space_group_name_H-M   'P 1'
#
loop_
_entity.id
_entity.type
_entity.pdbx_description
1 polymer ?
#
loop_
_entity_poly.entity_id
_entity_poly.type
_entity_poly.pdbx_seq_one_letter_code
_entity_poly.pdbx_strand_id
1 'polypeptide(L)'
;MHVSVPNFYRECFLDAYTITQCPNCNKDISSLSAPGQQQVLCTVRNEGGEQKNFDILPTATEEAYLRAYPEERRGHAFLEFCREGDIDAVLCLIKDDSEDDVEDEEEETDILRYTGTFEGIEGSALHVAIRYQREEVAWLLLAMASNLDWSKFPSPVLQAMEILGLSKSERKASPDIRTLKDDKGRTPLNLAQELGGSWSGWVSDGRFTP
;
A
#
# COMPACT_ATOMS: atom_id res chain seq x y z
N MET A 1 -1.13 4.66 -40.99
CA MET A 1 -1.70 5.98 -40.62
C MET A 1 -1.14 6.31 -39.22
N HIS A 2 -0.21 7.25 -39.14
CA HIS A 2 0.28 7.74 -37.85
C HIS A 2 -0.81 8.62 -37.25
N VAL A 3 -1.54 8.11 -36.28
CA VAL A 3 -2.40 8.94 -35.45
C VAL A 3 -1.47 9.67 -34.49
N SER A 4 -1.26 10.98 -34.74
CA SER A 4 -0.59 11.86 -33.78
C SER A 4 -1.44 11.90 -32.52
N VAL A 5 -0.98 11.27 -31.45
CA VAL A 5 -1.63 11.34 -30.15
C VAL A 5 -1.47 12.78 -29.65
N PRO A 6 -2.54 13.54 -29.43
CA PRO A 6 -2.44 14.88 -28.89
C PRO A 6 -1.77 14.84 -27.50
N ASN A 7 -0.94 15.84 -27.20
CA ASN A 7 -0.37 16.01 -25.86
C ASN A 7 -1.51 16.39 -24.91
N PHE A 8 -1.89 15.47 -24.04
CA PHE A 8 -2.82 15.75 -22.95
C PHE A 8 -2.02 16.03 -21.67
N TYR A 9 -2.46 17.02 -20.92
CA TYR A 9 -2.04 17.16 -19.56
C TYR A 9 -2.71 16.06 -18.73
N ARG A 10 -2.02 15.53 -17.73
CA ARG A 10 -2.49 14.48 -16.82
C ARG A 10 -3.85 14.80 -16.23
N GLU A 11 -4.07 16.06 -15.79
CA GLU A 11 -5.34 16.54 -15.25
C GLU A 11 -6.52 16.38 -16.21
N CYS A 12 -6.34 16.69 -17.49
CA CYS A 12 -7.40 16.53 -18.48
C CYS A 12 -7.82 15.07 -18.68
N PHE A 13 -6.90 14.14 -18.44
CA PHE A 13 -7.19 12.72 -18.55
C PHE A 13 -7.97 12.21 -17.34
N LEU A 14 -7.63 12.72 -16.15
CA LEU A 14 -8.31 12.36 -14.89
C LEU A 14 -9.69 12.99 -14.76
N ASP A 15 -9.95 14.10 -15.45
CA ASP A 15 -11.26 14.74 -15.52
C ASP A 15 -12.19 14.09 -16.57
N ALA A 16 -11.66 13.16 -17.38
CA ALA A 16 -12.48 12.43 -18.36
C ALA A 16 -13.44 11.47 -17.65
N TYR A 17 -14.68 11.43 -18.13
CA TYR A 17 -15.76 10.59 -17.56
C TYR A 17 -15.43 9.10 -17.58
N THR A 18 -14.57 8.69 -18.52
CA THR A 18 -14.00 7.34 -18.60
C THR A 18 -12.55 7.43 -19.02
N ILE A 19 -11.67 6.85 -18.21
CA ILE A 19 -10.21 6.86 -18.42
C ILE A 19 -9.81 6.17 -19.74
N THR A 20 -10.68 5.34 -20.30
CA THR A 20 -10.45 4.64 -21.57
C THR A 20 -10.83 5.46 -22.82
N GLN A 21 -11.37 6.65 -22.65
CA GLN A 21 -11.77 7.52 -23.75
C GLN A 21 -10.91 8.77 -23.86
N CYS A 22 -10.65 9.20 -25.09
CA CYS A 22 -9.94 10.45 -25.35
C CYS A 22 -10.76 11.65 -24.84
N PRO A 23 -10.24 12.48 -23.92
CA PRO A 23 -10.98 13.62 -23.39
C PRO A 23 -11.31 14.69 -24.43
N ASN A 24 -10.65 14.70 -25.60
CA ASN A 24 -10.90 15.67 -26.66
C ASN A 24 -11.96 15.22 -27.66
N CYS A 25 -12.04 13.93 -27.99
CA CYS A 25 -12.92 13.45 -29.05
C CYS A 25 -13.78 12.25 -28.65
N ASN A 26 -13.74 11.82 -27.42
CA ASN A 26 -14.48 10.69 -26.82
C ASN A 26 -14.28 9.34 -27.55
N LYS A 27 -13.27 9.21 -28.40
CA LYS A 27 -12.92 7.93 -29.01
C LYS A 27 -12.26 7.04 -27.99
N ASP A 28 -12.58 5.75 -28.05
CA ASP A 28 -11.89 4.72 -27.26
C ASP A 28 -10.40 4.70 -27.64
N ILE A 29 -9.53 4.82 -26.62
CA ILE A 29 -8.08 4.78 -26.72
C ILE A 29 -7.50 3.54 -26.02
N SER A 30 -8.36 2.68 -25.51
CA SER A 30 -7.92 1.44 -24.88
C SER A 30 -7.56 0.37 -25.91
N SER A 31 -6.76 -0.56 -25.50
CA SER A 31 -6.36 -1.76 -26.23
C SER A 31 -6.33 -2.95 -25.28
N LEU A 32 -6.28 -4.17 -25.82
CA LEU A 32 -6.10 -5.36 -25.01
C LEU A 32 -4.65 -5.79 -25.04
N SER A 33 -4.07 -6.07 -23.85
CA SER A 33 -2.76 -6.71 -23.70
C SER A 33 -2.80 -8.19 -24.14
N ALA A 34 -1.65 -8.84 -24.29
CA ALA A 34 -1.56 -10.27 -24.63
C ALA A 34 -2.37 -11.19 -23.70
N PRO A 35 -2.43 -10.99 -22.37
CA PRO A 35 -3.31 -11.75 -21.48
C PRO A 35 -4.79 -11.30 -21.51
N GLY A 36 -5.17 -10.35 -22.37
CA GLY A 36 -6.56 -9.89 -22.52
C GLY A 36 -6.99 -8.83 -21.51
N GLN A 37 -6.07 -8.21 -20.80
CA GLN A 37 -6.35 -7.09 -19.90
C GLN A 37 -6.45 -5.78 -20.67
N GLN A 38 -7.38 -4.92 -20.28
CA GLN A 38 -7.53 -3.58 -20.86
C GLN A 38 -6.33 -2.71 -20.44
N GLN A 39 -5.80 -1.95 -21.39
CA GLN A 39 -4.66 -1.05 -21.18
C GLN A 39 -4.83 0.23 -22.00
N VAL A 40 -4.23 1.32 -21.55
CA VAL A 40 -4.15 2.59 -22.26
C VAL A 40 -2.69 2.98 -22.42
N LEU A 41 -2.12 2.72 -23.59
CA LEU A 41 -0.72 2.97 -23.87
C LEU A 41 -0.47 4.43 -24.24
N CYS A 42 0.48 5.05 -23.56
CA CYS A 42 0.90 6.43 -23.83
C CYS A 42 2.43 6.57 -23.85
N THR A 43 2.89 7.75 -24.25
CA THR A 43 4.27 8.15 -24.09
C THR A 43 4.36 9.20 -22.99
N VAL A 44 5.04 8.88 -21.92
CA VAL A 44 5.27 9.80 -20.79
C VAL A 44 6.60 10.50 -21.00
N ARG A 45 6.61 11.82 -20.80
CA ARG A 45 7.81 12.65 -20.81
C ARG A 45 7.90 13.43 -19.50
N ASN A 46 9.03 13.33 -18.83
CA ASN A 46 9.34 14.06 -17.61
C ASN A 46 10.83 14.48 -17.62
N GLU A 47 11.28 15.07 -16.54
CA GLU A 47 12.69 15.46 -16.38
C GLU A 47 13.68 14.27 -16.49
N GLY A 48 13.23 13.07 -16.18
CA GLY A 48 14.02 11.82 -16.29
C GLY A 48 14.08 11.23 -17.71
N GLY A 49 13.31 11.79 -18.68
CA GLY A 49 13.35 11.35 -20.08
C GLY A 49 11.99 11.02 -20.70
N GLU A 50 12.01 10.13 -21.70
CA GLU A 50 10.82 9.69 -22.43
C GLU A 50 10.65 8.18 -22.28
N GLN A 51 9.46 7.76 -21.79
CA GLN A 51 9.04 6.37 -21.72
C GLN A 51 7.89 6.13 -22.70
N LYS A 52 8.09 5.23 -23.65
CA LYS A 52 7.08 4.83 -24.65
C LYS A 52 6.34 3.59 -24.19
N ASN A 53 5.10 3.45 -24.67
CA ASN A 53 4.23 2.31 -24.39
C ASN A 53 4.01 2.09 -22.88
N PHE A 54 3.95 3.16 -22.12
CA PHE A 54 3.58 3.11 -20.70
C PHE A 54 2.07 2.89 -20.60
N ASP A 55 1.64 1.89 -19.86
CA ASP A 55 0.22 1.69 -19.55
C ASP A 55 -0.17 2.63 -18.40
N ILE A 56 -0.91 3.69 -18.75
CA ILE A 56 -1.34 4.68 -17.76
C ILE A 56 -2.63 4.27 -17.04
N LEU A 57 -3.34 3.26 -17.53
CA LEU A 57 -4.67 2.93 -17.00
C LEU A 57 -4.66 2.59 -15.50
N PRO A 58 -3.74 1.78 -14.96
CA PRO A 58 -3.68 1.50 -13.52
C PRO A 58 -3.49 2.77 -12.70
N THR A 59 -2.46 3.56 -13.02
CA THR A 59 -2.14 4.79 -12.29
C THR A 59 -3.26 5.84 -12.38
N ALA A 60 -3.88 6.00 -13.54
CA ALA A 60 -4.96 6.95 -13.72
C ALA A 60 -6.24 6.51 -12.99
N THR A 61 -6.52 5.21 -12.94
CA THR A 61 -7.66 4.66 -12.19
C THR A 61 -7.48 4.90 -10.69
N GLU A 62 -6.30 4.62 -10.18
CA GLU A 62 -5.93 4.85 -8.78
C GLU A 62 -6.04 6.32 -8.40
N GLU A 63 -5.49 7.22 -9.21
CA GLU A 63 -5.56 8.65 -8.94
C GLU A 63 -7.00 9.19 -9.01
N ALA A 64 -7.81 8.70 -9.96
CA ALA A 64 -9.22 9.04 -10.05
C ALA A 64 -10.00 8.56 -8.81
N TYR A 65 -9.68 7.36 -8.32
CA TYR A 65 -10.24 6.83 -7.08
C TYR A 65 -9.88 7.72 -5.87
N LEU A 66 -8.60 8.04 -5.70
CA LEU A 66 -8.13 8.88 -4.58
C LEU A 66 -8.62 10.33 -4.66
N ARG A 67 -9.03 10.82 -5.84
CA ARG A 67 -9.75 12.10 -5.96
C ARG A 67 -11.18 12.00 -5.47
N ALA A 68 -11.85 10.91 -5.75
CA ALA A 68 -13.22 10.66 -5.32
C ALA A 68 -13.31 10.36 -3.81
N TYR A 69 -12.27 9.74 -3.26
CA TYR A 69 -12.18 9.32 -1.86
C TYR A 69 -10.89 9.87 -1.21
N PRO A 70 -10.83 11.18 -0.92
CA PRO A 70 -9.62 11.82 -0.40
C PRO A 70 -9.20 11.29 0.98
N GLU A 71 -10.11 10.75 1.76
CA GLU A 71 -9.90 10.09 3.05
C GLU A 71 -9.03 8.83 2.93
N GLU A 72 -9.08 8.16 1.79
CA GLU A 72 -8.29 6.96 1.54
C GLU A 72 -6.80 7.25 1.25
N ARG A 73 -6.45 8.49 0.94
CA ARG A 73 -5.09 8.87 0.52
C ARG A 73 -4.03 8.53 1.54
N ARG A 74 -4.33 8.75 2.81
CA ARG A 74 -3.39 8.48 3.90
C ARG A 74 -3.12 6.99 4.03
N GLY A 75 -4.17 6.16 4.04
CA GLY A 75 -4.07 4.71 4.09
C GLY A 75 -3.32 4.16 2.88
N HIS A 76 -3.60 4.70 1.69
CA HIS A 76 -2.94 4.29 0.46
C HIS A 76 -1.45 4.62 0.46
N ALA A 77 -1.06 5.84 0.88
CA ALA A 77 0.34 6.23 1.05
C ALA A 77 1.06 5.33 2.06
N PHE A 78 0.38 4.94 3.14
CA PHE A 78 0.92 4.02 4.13
C PHE A 78 1.24 2.64 3.54
N LEU A 79 0.33 2.08 2.73
CA LEU A 79 0.60 0.82 2.03
C LEU A 79 1.77 0.95 1.03
N GLU A 80 1.87 2.09 0.34
CA GLU A 80 2.97 2.36 -0.59
C GLU A 80 4.33 2.40 0.12
N PHE A 81 4.46 3.14 1.23
CA PHE A 81 5.69 3.17 2.02
C PHE A 81 6.04 1.79 2.59
N CYS A 82 5.03 1.01 3.01
CA CYS A 82 5.25 -0.38 3.43
C CYS A 82 5.77 -1.25 2.28
N ARG A 83 5.31 -1.05 1.04
CA ARG A 83 5.79 -1.73 -0.16
C ARG A 83 7.24 -1.35 -0.48
N GLU A 84 7.57 -0.07 -0.38
CA GLU A 84 8.90 0.44 -0.66
C GLU A 84 9.91 0.04 0.41
N GLY A 85 9.44 -0.21 1.63
CA GLY A 85 10.28 -0.50 2.79
C GLY A 85 10.82 0.78 3.44
N ASP A 86 10.17 1.91 3.22
CA ASP A 86 10.56 3.20 3.78
C ASP A 86 10.08 3.32 5.23
N ILE A 87 10.94 2.88 6.16
CA ILE A 87 10.68 2.88 7.59
C ILE A 87 10.43 4.29 8.13
N ASP A 88 11.16 5.28 7.65
CA ASP A 88 11.05 6.65 8.14
C ASP A 88 9.71 7.27 7.75
N ALA A 89 9.26 7.06 6.50
CA ALA A 89 7.96 7.51 6.05
C ALA A 89 6.80 6.77 6.76
N VAL A 90 6.92 5.45 6.96
CA VAL A 90 5.96 4.66 7.75
C VAL A 90 5.83 5.21 9.17
N LEU A 91 6.96 5.48 9.84
CA LEU A 91 6.96 6.04 11.20
C LEU A 91 6.38 7.45 11.26
N CYS A 92 6.67 8.29 10.25
CA CYS A 92 6.12 9.63 10.17
C CYS A 92 4.58 9.59 10.15
N LEU A 93 4.00 8.77 9.26
CA LEU A 93 2.55 8.62 9.18
C LEU A 93 1.90 8.08 10.47
N ILE A 94 2.60 7.16 11.16
CA ILE A 94 2.09 6.61 12.44
C ILE A 94 2.13 7.66 13.55
N LYS A 95 3.17 8.51 13.58
CA LYS A 95 3.31 9.58 14.60
C LYS A 95 2.30 10.70 14.37
N ASP A 96 2.10 11.11 13.12
CA ASP A 96 1.10 12.12 12.78
C ASP A 96 -0.30 11.71 13.23
N ASP A 97 -0.61 10.40 13.23
CA ASP A 97 -1.85 9.83 13.76
C ASP A 97 -2.02 10.02 15.28
N SER A 98 -0.92 10.20 16.00
CA SER A 98 -0.92 10.32 17.46
C SER A 98 -0.95 11.77 17.97
N GLU A 99 -0.69 12.74 17.08
CA GLU A 99 -0.56 14.17 17.45
C GLU A 99 -1.79 15.01 17.08
N ASP A 100 -2.68 14.48 16.22
CA ASP A 100 -3.92 15.17 15.84
C ASP A 100 -5.00 15.01 16.94
N ASP A 101 -4.75 15.61 18.12
CA ASP A 101 -5.76 15.91 19.14
C ASP A 101 -6.71 17.02 18.63
N VAL A 102 -7.32 16.84 17.46
CA VAL A 102 -8.36 17.75 16.97
C VAL A 102 -9.69 17.25 17.48
N GLU A 103 -10.40 18.13 18.20
CA GLU A 103 -11.69 17.91 18.87
C GLU A 103 -12.87 17.57 17.90
N ASP A 104 -12.60 17.14 16.68
CA ASP A 104 -13.62 16.70 15.76
C ASP A 104 -13.79 15.17 15.88
N GLU A 105 -14.96 14.74 16.34
CA GLU A 105 -15.42 13.36 16.54
C GLU A 105 -15.53 12.56 15.20
N GLU A 106 -14.70 12.81 14.22
CA GLU A 106 -14.57 11.92 13.06
C GLU A 106 -13.75 10.69 13.46
N GLU A 107 -14.28 9.51 13.22
CA GLU A 107 -13.68 8.22 13.57
C GLU A 107 -12.21 8.18 13.16
N GLU A 108 -11.31 8.27 14.15
CA GLU A 108 -9.87 8.18 13.97
C GLU A 108 -9.54 6.82 13.33
N THR A 109 -9.29 6.84 12.03
CA THR A 109 -8.99 5.62 11.27
C THR A 109 -7.62 5.12 11.69
N ASP A 110 -7.58 4.05 12.49
CA ASP A 110 -6.33 3.41 12.93
C ASP A 110 -5.52 2.93 11.69
N ILE A 111 -4.56 3.72 11.28
CA ILE A 111 -3.75 3.49 10.07
C ILE A 111 -3.03 2.13 10.09
N LEU A 112 -2.66 1.63 11.26
CA LEU A 112 -2.00 0.32 11.41
C LEU A 112 -2.92 -0.83 11.01
N ARG A 113 -4.24 -0.61 11.04
CA ARG A 113 -5.26 -1.61 10.68
C ARG A 113 -5.96 -1.28 9.38
N TYR A 114 -5.50 -0.24 8.71
CA TYR A 114 -6.01 0.10 7.39
C TYR A 114 -5.87 -1.10 6.44
N THR A 115 -6.93 -1.38 5.72
CA THR A 115 -6.98 -2.37 4.64
C THR A 115 -7.48 -1.67 3.39
N GLY A 116 -6.76 -1.83 2.31
CA GLY A 116 -7.12 -1.18 1.05
C GLY A 116 -6.62 -1.97 -0.14
N THR A 117 -7.06 -1.55 -1.32
CA THR A 117 -6.58 -2.11 -2.59
C THR A 117 -5.36 -1.32 -3.05
N PHE A 118 -4.24 -2.00 -3.18
CA PHE A 118 -2.99 -1.43 -3.66
C PHE A 118 -2.40 -2.32 -4.75
N GLU A 119 -2.21 -1.78 -5.96
CA GLU A 119 -1.70 -2.52 -7.14
C GLU A 119 -2.42 -3.87 -7.39
N GLY A 120 -3.75 -3.89 -7.19
CA GLY A 120 -4.55 -5.11 -7.38
C GLY A 120 -4.41 -6.15 -6.26
N ILE A 121 -3.85 -5.76 -5.12
CA ILE A 121 -3.76 -6.54 -3.90
C ILE A 121 -4.57 -5.80 -2.84
N GLU A 122 -5.67 -6.39 -2.42
CA GLU A 122 -6.42 -5.91 -1.27
C GLU A 122 -5.90 -6.58 -0.01
N GLY A 123 -5.54 -5.77 0.99
CA GLY A 123 -5.02 -6.31 2.25
C GLY A 123 -4.49 -5.24 3.18
N SER A 124 -3.96 -5.65 4.33
CA SER A 124 -3.33 -4.78 5.31
C SER A 124 -1.85 -4.52 4.99
N ALA A 125 -1.26 -3.52 5.66
CA ALA A 125 0.17 -3.23 5.56
C ALA A 125 1.06 -4.46 5.79
N LEU A 126 0.67 -5.37 6.70
CA LEU A 126 1.44 -6.59 6.94
C LEU A 126 1.38 -7.56 5.74
N HIS A 127 0.24 -7.65 5.02
CA HIS A 127 0.17 -8.41 3.78
C HIS A 127 1.08 -7.82 2.70
N VAL A 128 1.10 -6.49 2.57
CA VAL A 128 1.99 -5.78 1.64
C VAL A 128 3.45 -6.05 1.98
N ALA A 129 3.85 -5.87 3.25
CA ALA A 129 5.22 -6.13 3.68
C ALA A 129 5.68 -7.57 3.38
N ILE A 130 4.82 -8.57 3.63
CA ILE A 130 5.10 -9.98 3.34
C ILE A 130 5.26 -10.20 1.82
N ARG A 131 4.36 -9.67 1.02
CA ARG A 131 4.38 -9.86 -0.42
C ARG A 131 5.61 -9.26 -1.09
N TYR A 132 6.04 -8.10 -0.63
CA TYR A 132 7.20 -7.39 -1.18
C TYR A 132 8.51 -7.66 -0.42
N GLN A 133 8.50 -8.66 0.48
CA GLN A 133 9.67 -9.13 1.25
C GLN A 133 10.33 -8.00 2.08
N ARG A 134 9.52 -7.15 2.70
CA ARG A 134 9.97 -6.05 3.55
C ARG A 134 10.01 -6.49 5.01
N GLU A 135 11.06 -7.24 5.37
CA GLU A 135 11.19 -7.84 6.72
C GLU A 135 11.27 -6.78 7.82
N GLU A 136 11.96 -5.65 7.58
CA GLU A 136 12.09 -4.57 8.56
C GLU A 136 10.74 -3.91 8.83
N VAL A 137 9.95 -3.64 7.79
CA VAL A 137 8.58 -3.13 7.92
C VAL A 137 7.70 -4.14 8.66
N ALA A 138 7.79 -5.43 8.34
CA ALA A 138 7.03 -6.47 9.03
C ALA A 138 7.36 -6.51 10.54
N TRP A 139 8.64 -6.35 10.93
CA TRP A 139 9.02 -6.23 12.33
C TRP A 139 8.41 -5.00 12.99
N LEU A 140 8.48 -3.84 12.34
CA LEU A 140 7.91 -2.61 12.84
C LEU A 140 6.40 -2.76 13.09
N LEU A 141 5.67 -3.27 12.10
CA LEU A 141 4.23 -3.46 12.18
C LEU A 141 3.84 -4.44 13.29
N LEU A 142 4.57 -5.57 13.42
CA LEU A 142 4.34 -6.54 14.49
C LEU A 142 4.60 -5.93 15.86
N ALA A 143 5.62 -5.10 15.98
CA ALA A 143 5.94 -4.42 17.22
C ALA A 143 4.85 -3.44 17.65
N MET A 144 4.26 -2.73 16.71
CA MET A 144 3.29 -1.68 16.99
C MET A 144 1.85 -2.17 17.11
N ALA A 145 1.47 -3.21 16.36
CA ALA A 145 0.07 -3.57 16.21
C ALA A 145 -0.23 -5.06 16.41
N SER A 146 0.68 -5.83 17.01
CA SER A 146 0.43 -7.23 17.38
C SER A 146 0.68 -7.50 18.85
N ASN A 147 0.12 -8.60 19.35
CA ASN A 147 0.40 -9.13 20.70
C ASN A 147 1.60 -10.09 20.72
N LEU A 148 2.49 -10.02 19.70
CA LEU A 148 3.67 -10.86 19.65
C LEU A 148 4.57 -10.61 20.86
N ASP A 149 5.04 -11.70 21.49
CA ASP A 149 5.94 -11.61 22.65
C ASP A 149 7.27 -10.98 22.24
N TRP A 150 7.75 -10.04 23.06
CA TRP A 150 9.00 -9.32 22.83
C TRP A 150 10.22 -10.24 22.77
N SER A 151 10.18 -11.39 23.43
CA SER A 151 11.25 -12.41 23.37
C SER A 151 11.45 -13.00 21.97
N LYS A 152 10.46 -12.86 21.09
CA LYS A 152 10.53 -13.32 19.69
C LYS A 152 11.18 -12.32 18.74
N PHE A 153 11.42 -11.09 19.20
CA PHE A 153 12.08 -10.07 18.39
C PHE A 153 13.61 -10.23 18.46
N PRO A 154 14.32 -10.14 17.32
CA PRO A 154 15.77 -10.13 17.30
C PRO A 154 16.33 -8.93 18.09
N SER A 155 17.47 -9.12 18.77
CA SER A 155 18.09 -8.04 19.55
C SER A 155 18.35 -6.75 18.76
N PRO A 156 18.78 -6.77 17.48
CA PRO A 156 18.92 -5.55 16.69
C PRO A 156 17.60 -4.80 16.48
N VAL A 157 16.49 -5.54 16.31
CA VAL A 157 15.16 -4.94 16.16
C VAL A 157 14.73 -4.25 17.46
N LEU A 158 14.94 -4.91 18.62
CA LEU A 158 14.62 -4.32 19.91
C LEU A 158 15.43 -3.04 20.17
N GLN A 159 16.72 -3.02 19.82
CA GLN A 159 17.56 -1.84 19.93
C GLN A 159 17.08 -0.70 19.01
N ALA A 160 16.73 -1.01 17.77
CA ALA A 160 16.17 -0.02 16.84
C ALA A 160 14.86 0.57 17.37
N MET A 161 13.99 -0.27 17.93
CA MET A 161 12.72 0.18 18.51
C MET A 161 12.94 1.10 19.72
N GLU A 162 13.92 0.80 20.58
CA GLU A 162 14.30 1.64 21.71
C GLU A 162 14.79 3.01 21.23
N ILE A 163 15.66 3.05 20.21
CA ILE A 163 16.17 4.29 19.61
C ILE A 163 15.02 5.12 19.02
N LEU A 164 14.04 4.48 18.42
CA LEU A 164 12.87 5.13 17.83
C LEU A 164 11.81 5.56 18.87
N GLY A 165 12.03 5.24 20.16
CA GLY A 165 11.11 5.54 21.25
C GLY A 165 9.84 4.69 21.21
N LEU A 166 9.84 3.59 20.47
CA LEU A 166 8.70 2.66 20.36
C LEU A 166 8.66 1.77 21.60
N SER A 167 7.92 2.20 22.61
CA SER A 167 7.69 1.40 23.81
C SER A 167 6.42 0.55 23.71
N LYS A 168 6.33 -0.49 24.54
CA LYS A 168 5.16 -1.37 24.64
C LYS A 168 3.96 -0.64 25.31
N SER A 169 3.94 0.69 25.30
CA SER A 169 2.95 1.44 26.06
C SER A 169 1.57 1.37 25.39
N GLU A 170 0.62 0.88 26.15
CA GLU A 170 -0.83 1.17 26.07
C GLU A 170 -1.52 0.97 24.70
N ARG A 171 -1.33 -0.23 24.11
CA ARG A 171 -2.15 -0.58 22.97
C ARG A 171 -3.59 -0.81 23.44
N LYS A 172 -4.49 0.09 23.05
CA LYS A 172 -5.94 -0.11 23.13
C LYS A 172 -6.28 -1.52 22.60
N ALA A 173 -7.36 -2.13 23.08
CA ALA A 173 -7.84 -3.46 22.69
C ALA A 173 -8.28 -3.52 21.20
N SER A 174 -7.42 -3.11 20.30
CA SER A 174 -7.63 -3.16 18.86
C SER A 174 -7.29 -4.57 18.35
N PRO A 175 -7.93 -5.08 17.29
CA PRO A 175 -7.62 -6.42 16.79
C PRO A 175 -6.17 -6.52 16.38
N ASP A 176 -5.54 -7.67 16.68
CA ASP A 176 -4.16 -7.97 16.27
C ASP A 176 -4.06 -8.00 14.74
N ILE A 177 -3.09 -7.28 14.16
CA ILE A 177 -2.95 -7.18 12.71
C ILE A 177 -2.69 -8.52 12.02
N ARG A 178 -2.26 -9.54 12.77
CA ARG A 178 -2.07 -10.90 12.27
C ARG A 178 -3.37 -11.63 11.97
N THR A 179 -4.50 -11.09 12.48
CA THR A 179 -5.86 -11.65 12.26
C THR A 179 -6.55 -11.05 11.04
N LEU A 180 -6.03 -9.94 10.50
CA LEU A 180 -6.62 -9.28 9.35
C LEU A 180 -6.56 -10.19 8.11
N LYS A 181 -7.55 -10.06 7.24
CA LYS A 181 -7.66 -10.88 6.04
C LYS A 181 -7.55 -10.02 4.79
N ASP A 182 -6.96 -10.58 3.76
CA ASP A 182 -6.95 -10.01 2.42
C ASP A 182 -8.26 -10.32 1.64
N ASP A 183 -8.35 -9.87 0.38
CA ASP A 183 -9.48 -10.11 -0.54
C ASP A 183 -9.78 -11.60 -0.77
N LYS A 184 -8.78 -12.47 -0.60
CA LYS A 184 -8.90 -13.91 -0.73
C LYS A 184 -9.20 -14.62 0.60
N GLY A 185 -9.43 -13.84 1.66
CA GLY A 185 -9.68 -14.34 3.01
C GLY A 185 -8.45 -14.93 3.69
N ARG A 186 -7.23 -14.67 3.17
CA ARG A 186 -5.97 -15.15 3.74
C ARG A 186 -5.51 -14.21 4.83
N THR A 187 -5.00 -14.76 5.92
CA THR A 187 -4.27 -14.02 6.94
C THR A 187 -2.80 -13.81 6.51
N PRO A 188 -2.04 -12.92 7.15
CA PRO A 188 -0.59 -12.80 6.96
C PRO A 188 0.15 -14.13 7.06
N LEU A 189 -0.25 -15.00 7.99
CA LEU A 189 0.29 -16.36 8.12
C LEU A 189 0.08 -17.18 6.84
N ASN A 190 -1.15 -17.18 6.32
CA ASN A 190 -1.46 -17.96 5.10
C ASN A 190 -0.64 -17.45 3.91
N LEU A 191 -0.52 -16.13 3.75
CA LEU A 191 0.26 -15.52 2.69
C LEU A 191 1.75 -15.86 2.82
N ALA A 192 2.31 -15.79 4.04
CA ALA A 192 3.70 -16.13 4.30
C ALA A 192 3.99 -17.62 4.02
N GLN A 193 3.06 -18.52 4.34
CA GLN A 193 3.15 -19.95 4.02
C GLN A 193 3.14 -20.21 2.51
N GLU A 194 2.27 -19.50 1.78
CA GLU A 194 2.16 -19.62 0.33
C GLU A 194 3.44 -19.15 -0.38
N LEU A 195 4.01 -18.03 0.05
CA LEU A 195 5.23 -17.48 -0.54
C LEU A 195 6.49 -18.23 -0.14
N GLY A 196 6.55 -18.77 1.07
CA GLY A 196 7.73 -19.50 1.58
C GLY A 196 8.98 -18.63 1.65
N GLY A 197 10.13 -19.16 1.23
CA GLY A 197 11.40 -18.42 1.14
C GLY A 197 11.84 -17.86 2.49
N SER A 198 12.12 -16.56 2.55
CA SER A 198 12.53 -15.83 3.77
C SER A 198 11.51 -15.94 4.91
N TRP A 199 10.24 -16.10 4.59
CA TRP A 199 9.17 -16.21 5.58
C TRP A 199 9.05 -17.57 6.27
N SER A 200 9.70 -18.62 5.74
CA SER A 200 9.59 -19.97 6.31
C SER A 200 10.05 -20.04 7.77
N GLY A 201 11.12 -19.31 8.12
CA GLY A 201 11.58 -19.18 9.51
C GLY A 201 10.58 -18.46 10.40
N TRP A 202 9.94 -17.40 9.89
CA TRP A 202 8.94 -16.64 10.63
C TRP A 202 7.67 -17.46 10.92
N VAL A 203 7.28 -18.29 9.95
CA VAL A 203 6.14 -19.20 10.09
C VAL A 203 6.45 -20.29 11.13
N SER A 204 7.63 -20.92 11.07
CA SER A 204 8.03 -21.96 12.02
C SER A 204 8.17 -21.44 13.46
N ASP A 205 8.65 -20.19 13.62
CA ASP A 205 8.76 -19.53 14.93
C ASP A 205 7.42 -19.01 15.47
N GLY A 206 6.34 -19.13 14.69
CA GLY A 206 5.01 -18.67 15.06
C GLY A 206 4.87 -17.16 15.20
N ARG A 207 5.65 -16.38 14.42
CA ARG A 207 5.63 -14.89 14.48
C ARG A 207 4.33 -14.32 13.93
N PHE A 208 3.74 -14.99 12.95
CA PHE A 208 2.47 -14.60 12.34
C PHE A 208 1.24 -15.28 12.98
N THR A 209 1.44 -16.08 14.01
CA THR A 209 0.34 -16.71 14.76
C THR A 209 -0.13 -15.75 15.85
N PRO A 210 -1.44 -15.34 15.86
CA PRO A 210 -2.01 -14.46 16.89
C PRO A 210 -1.92 -15.01 18.30
#